data_7738ae802224341fef582062754386ae
#
_entry.id   7738ae802224341fef582062754386ae
#
_cell.length_a   1.000
_cell.length_b   1.000
_cell.length_c   1.000
_cell.angle_alpha   90.00
_cell.angle_beta   90.00
_cell.angle_gamma   90.00
#
_symmetry.space_group_name_H-M   'P 1'
#
loop_
_entity.id
_entity.type
_entity.pdbx_description
1 polymer ?
#
loop_
_entity_poly.entity_id
_entity_poly.type
_entity_poly.pdbx_seq_one_letter_code
_entity_poly.pdbx_strand_id
1 'polypeptide(L)'
;EFKYESEKVISSDFIKETIAKYFSIDKDDLTGSKRSNDIAFPRQIAMYLCREVAGMSFPQIGLEFGNRDHSTVMHGYNKIVKEIKEKNSTKLIVESVQNIITSEKNK
;
A
#
# COMPACT_ATOMS: atom_id res chain seq x y z
N GLU A 1 -27.51 -9.15 10.70
CA GLU A 1 -27.25 -8.76 10.57
C GLU A 1 -26.39 -8.14 10.25
N PHE A 2 -26.12 -7.91 9.82
CA PHE A 2 -25.46 -7.55 9.59
C PHE A 2 -24.56 -6.59 9.58
N LYS A 3 -24.31 -6.67 9.84
CA LYS A 3 -23.48 -5.71 10.18
C LYS A 3 -22.29 -5.59 9.36
N TYR A 4 -21.83 -6.55 8.88
CA TYR A 4 -20.72 -6.42 7.97
C TYR A 4 -21.15 -5.75 6.69
N GLU A 5 -22.39 -5.56 6.54
CA GLU A 5 -22.84 -4.78 5.39
C GLU A 5 -22.43 -3.34 5.49
N SER A 6 -22.27 -2.86 6.71
CA SER A 6 -21.85 -1.48 6.88
C SER A 6 -20.34 -1.34 6.88
N GLU A 7 -19.63 -2.45 6.89
CA GLU A 7 -18.18 -2.40 6.84
C GLU A 7 -17.72 -2.19 5.42
N LYS A 8 -16.81 -1.27 5.26
CA LYS A 8 -16.25 -1.02 3.96
C LYS A 8 -15.03 -1.88 3.75
N VAL A 9 -14.98 -2.53 2.60
CA VAL A 9 -13.81 -3.31 2.22
C VAL A 9 -12.75 -2.34 1.72
N ILE A 10 -11.56 -2.47 2.25
CA ILE A 10 -10.45 -1.65 1.79
C ILE A 10 -9.88 -2.29 0.53
N SER A 11 -9.98 -1.60 -0.60
CA SER A 11 -9.52 -2.11 -1.87
C SER A 11 -8.10 -1.65 -2.17
N SER A 12 -7.43 -2.38 -3.06
CA SER A 12 -6.11 -1.94 -3.51
C SER A 12 -6.20 -0.61 -4.22
N ASP A 13 -7.30 -0.36 -4.93
CA ASP A 13 -7.47 0.89 -5.64
C ASP A 13 -7.55 2.07 -4.67
N PHE A 14 -8.27 1.90 -3.58
CA PHE A 14 -8.35 2.95 -2.57
C PHE A 14 -6.99 3.20 -1.92
N ILE A 15 -6.24 2.13 -1.65
CA ILE A 15 -4.90 2.27 -1.09
C ILE A 15 -3.99 3.02 -2.06
N LYS A 16 -4.05 2.67 -3.34
CA LYS A 16 -3.24 3.36 -4.36
C LYS A 16 -3.60 4.83 -4.46
N GLU A 17 -4.89 5.15 -4.41
CA GLU A 17 -5.31 6.55 -4.45
C GLU A 17 -4.80 7.33 -3.25
N THR A 18 -4.89 6.73 -2.08
CA THR A 18 -4.44 7.39 -0.85
C THR A 18 -2.94 7.63 -0.89
N ILE A 19 -2.18 6.63 -1.32
CA ILE A 19 -0.73 6.76 -1.44
C ILE A 19 -0.36 7.85 -2.45
N ALA A 20 -1.03 7.85 -3.61
CA ALA A 20 -0.74 8.83 -4.63
C ALA A 20 -0.97 10.25 -4.12
N LYS A 21 -2.06 10.47 -3.39
CA LYS A 21 -2.35 11.78 -2.80
C LYS A 21 -1.34 12.14 -1.73
N TYR A 22 -1.02 11.20 -0.87
CA TYR A 22 -0.11 11.47 0.24
C TYR A 22 1.27 11.88 -0.25
N PHE A 23 1.76 11.22 -1.30
CA PHE A 23 3.08 11.50 -1.84
C PHE A 23 3.07 12.48 -3.01
N SER A 24 1.90 12.96 -3.42
CA SER A 24 1.74 13.89 -4.54
C SER A 24 2.33 13.33 -5.82
N ILE A 25 2.02 12.08 -6.11
CA ILE A 25 2.45 11.43 -7.34
C ILE A 25 1.22 10.96 -8.11
N ASP A 26 1.44 10.60 -9.37
CA ASP A 26 0.39 10.09 -10.23
C ASP A 26 0.09 8.66 -9.83
N LYS A 27 -1.19 8.34 -9.66
CA LYS A 27 -1.61 6.98 -9.31
C LYS A 27 -1.09 5.96 -10.32
N ASP A 28 -1.06 6.32 -11.60
CA ASP A 28 -0.60 5.42 -12.65
C ASP A 28 0.88 5.05 -12.50
N ASP A 29 1.67 5.89 -11.83
CA ASP A 29 3.07 5.58 -11.59
C ASP A 29 3.23 4.40 -10.65
N LEU A 30 2.23 4.13 -9.82
CA LEU A 30 2.32 3.01 -8.88
C LEU A 30 2.24 1.66 -9.59
N THR A 31 1.61 1.63 -10.76
CA THR A 31 1.49 0.39 -11.52
C THR A 31 2.38 0.37 -12.75
N GLY A 32 3.15 1.46 -12.95
CA GLY A 32 4.02 1.56 -14.10
C GLY A 32 5.41 1.01 -13.81
N SER A 33 6.34 1.32 -14.69
CA SER A 33 7.68 0.74 -14.67
C SER A 33 8.74 1.63 -14.05
N LYS A 34 8.38 2.82 -13.57
CA LYS A 34 9.37 3.74 -12.99
C LYS A 34 10.02 3.13 -11.77
N ARG A 35 11.33 3.32 -11.65
CA ARG A 35 12.12 2.74 -10.58
C ARG A 35 12.78 3.77 -9.67
N SER A 36 12.64 5.05 -9.97
CA SER A 36 13.22 6.08 -9.10
C SER A 36 12.59 5.99 -7.72
N ASN A 37 13.37 6.35 -6.70
CA ASN A 37 12.93 6.14 -5.32
C ASN A 37 11.71 6.96 -4.96
N ASP A 38 11.51 8.09 -5.61
CA ASP A 38 10.32 8.90 -5.36
C ASP A 38 9.02 8.19 -5.79
N ILE A 39 9.12 7.15 -6.60
CA ILE A 39 7.97 6.32 -6.98
C ILE A 39 8.07 4.94 -6.35
N ALA A 40 9.27 4.36 -6.31
CA ALA A 40 9.45 3.00 -5.78
C ALA A 40 9.10 2.91 -4.30
N PHE A 41 9.50 3.90 -3.51
CA PHE A 41 9.22 3.88 -2.08
C PHE A 41 7.70 3.96 -1.79
N PRO A 42 6.97 4.93 -2.37
CA PRO A 42 5.52 4.92 -2.21
C PRO A 42 4.86 3.63 -2.70
N ARG A 43 5.33 3.09 -3.81
CA ARG A 43 4.79 1.83 -4.33
C ARG A 43 4.95 0.70 -3.32
N GLN A 44 6.12 0.61 -2.72
CA GLN A 44 6.38 -0.44 -1.74
C GLN A 44 5.51 -0.28 -0.51
N ILE A 45 5.28 0.95 -0.07
CA ILE A 45 4.38 1.20 1.05
C ILE A 45 2.96 0.78 0.67
N ALA A 46 2.53 1.09 -0.56
CA ALA A 46 1.20 0.69 -1.01
C ALA A 46 1.05 -0.84 -1.02
N MET A 47 2.06 -1.55 -1.51
CA MET A 47 2.03 -3.01 -1.51
C MET A 47 2.00 -3.57 -0.09
N TYR A 48 2.79 -2.97 0.80
CA TYR A 48 2.80 -3.36 2.21
C TYR A 48 1.40 -3.21 2.82
N LEU A 49 0.74 -2.08 2.55
CA LEU A 49 -0.59 -1.84 3.11
C LEU A 49 -1.65 -2.73 2.48
N CYS A 50 -1.52 -3.07 1.21
CA CYS A 50 -2.43 -4.02 0.59
C CYS A 50 -2.36 -5.37 1.30
N ARG A 51 -1.18 -5.77 1.76
CA ARG A 51 -1.03 -7.00 2.51
C ARG A 51 -1.56 -6.87 3.93
N GLU A 52 -1.17 -5.81 4.63
CA GLU A 52 -1.47 -5.67 6.05
C GLU A 52 -2.90 -5.22 6.33
N VAL A 53 -3.44 -4.39 5.48
CA VAL A 53 -4.75 -3.78 5.74
C VAL A 53 -5.85 -4.45 4.91
N ALA A 54 -5.56 -4.75 3.65
CA ALA A 54 -6.55 -5.36 2.76
C ALA A 54 -6.47 -6.89 2.74
N GLY A 55 -5.45 -7.48 3.36
CA GLY A 55 -5.35 -8.94 3.46
C GLY A 55 -5.08 -9.66 2.15
N MET A 56 -4.48 -8.97 1.19
CA MET A 56 -4.23 -9.54 -0.12
C MET A 56 -3.01 -10.45 -0.11
N SER A 57 -3.05 -11.49 -0.95
CA SER A 57 -1.88 -12.35 -1.15
C SER A 57 -0.85 -11.63 -2.01
N PHE A 58 0.41 -12.07 -1.93
CA PHE A 58 1.45 -11.46 -2.75
C PHE A 58 1.17 -11.57 -4.25
N PRO A 59 0.69 -12.74 -4.76
CA PRO A 59 0.32 -12.79 -6.17
C PRO A 59 -0.81 -11.82 -6.55
N GLN A 60 -1.81 -11.66 -5.69
CA GLN A 60 -2.89 -10.69 -5.95
C GLN A 60 -2.35 -9.27 -6.01
N ILE A 61 -1.46 -8.94 -5.09
CA ILE A 61 -0.85 -7.61 -5.08
C ILE A 61 -0.06 -7.40 -6.37
N GLY A 62 0.67 -8.42 -6.81
CA GLY A 62 1.42 -8.31 -8.06
C GLY A 62 0.54 -7.98 -9.23
N LEU A 63 -0.62 -8.63 -9.33
CA LEU A 63 -1.56 -8.35 -10.41
C LEU A 63 -2.07 -6.92 -10.36
N GLU A 64 -2.31 -6.39 -9.16
CA GLU A 64 -2.83 -5.04 -8.99
C GLU A 64 -1.78 -3.96 -9.19
N PHE A 65 -0.51 -4.34 -9.21
CA PHE A 65 0.58 -3.39 -9.36
C PHE A 65 1.36 -3.65 -10.65
N GLY A 66 0.63 -3.74 -11.76
CA GLY A 66 1.25 -3.82 -13.08
C GLY A 66 1.80 -5.19 -13.42
N ASN A 67 1.17 -6.23 -12.92
CA ASN A 67 1.60 -7.62 -13.18
C ASN A 67 3.02 -7.89 -12.71
N ARG A 68 3.34 -7.39 -11.52
CA ARG A 68 4.63 -7.67 -10.92
C ARG A 68 4.65 -9.08 -10.35
N ASP A 69 5.82 -9.70 -10.47
CA ASP A 69 6.04 -11.03 -9.93
C ASP A 69 5.88 -11.01 -8.40
N HIS A 70 5.34 -12.10 -7.85
CA HIS A 70 5.10 -12.13 -6.40
C HIS A 70 6.40 -12.01 -5.60
N SER A 71 7.52 -12.48 -6.15
CA SER A 71 8.81 -12.33 -5.46
C SER A 71 9.20 -10.87 -5.35
N THR A 72 8.94 -10.08 -6.40
CA THR A 72 9.20 -8.64 -6.38
C THR A 72 8.34 -7.97 -5.30
N VAL A 73 7.07 -8.37 -5.21
CA VAL A 73 6.19 -7.83 -4.17
C VAL A 73 6.71 -8.19 -2.79
N MET A 74 7.11 -9.44 -2.59
CA MET A 74 7.65 -9.88 -1.30
C MET A 74 8.88 -9.09 -0.91
N HIS A 75 9.79 -8.84 -1.86
CA HIS A 75 10.97 -8.03 -1.58
C HIS A 75 10.60 -6.63 -1.13
N GLY A 76 9.64 -6.01 -1.82
CA GLY A 76 9.19 -4.67 -1.44
C GLY A 76 8.52 -4.66 -0.08
N TYR A 77 7.68 -5.65 0.17
CA TYR A 77 7.01 -5.80 1.46
C TYR A 77 8.04 -5.95 2.58
N ASN A 78 8.98 -6.86 2.41
CA ASN A 78 9.98 -7.14 3.44
C ASN A 78 10.88 -5.94 3.68
N LYS A 79 11.16 -5.17 2.64
CA LYS A 79 11.96 -3.96 2.79
C LYS A 79 11.24 -2.97 3.70
N ILE A 80 9.93 -2.79 3.51
CA ILE A 80 9.17 -1.87 4.34
C ILE A 80 9.08 -2.37 5.78
N VAL A 81 8.85 -3.68 5.96
CA VAL A 81 8.83 -4.27 7.30
C VAL A 81 10.14 -3.96 8.03
N LYS A 82 11.26 -4.15 7.35
CA LYS A 82 12.56 -3.88 7.93
C LYS A 82 12.73 -2.40 8.26
N GLU A 83 12.35 -1.52 7.32
CA GLU A 83 12.54 -0.09 7.53
C GLU A 83 11.66 0.45 8.67
N ILE A 84 10.47 -0.09 8.85
CA ILE A 84 9.64 0.30 9.97
C ILE A 84 10.35 0.06 11.29
N LYS A 85 11.10 -1.04 11.37
CA LYS A 85 11.85 -1.36 12.60
C LYS A 85 13.08 -0.50 12.77
N GLU A 86 13.72 -0.12 11.66
CA GLU A 86 15.04 0.53 11.72
C GLU A 86 14.97 2.04 11.58
N LYS A 87 13.93 2.57 10.91
CA LYS A 87 13.85 3.99 10.62
C LYS A 87 12.54 4.57 11.14
N ASN A 88 12.65 5.44 12.12
CA ASN A 88 11.47 6.06 12.69
C ASN A 88 10.70 6.87 11.65
N SER A 89 11.40 7.46 10.68
CA SER A 89 10.74 8.24 9.64
C SER A 89 9.80 7.37 8.79
N THR A 90 10.25 6.17 8.40
CA THR A 90 9.40 5.26 7.64
C THR A 90 8.21 4.81 8.48
N LYS A 91 8.47 4.49 9.75
CA LYS A 91 7.39 4.07 10.64
C LYS A 91 6.30 5.13 10.74
N LEU A 92 6.69 6.40 10.90
CA LEU A 92 5.73 7.48 11.02
C LEU A 92 4.93 7.69 9.74
N ILE A 93 5.59 7.57 8.59
CA ILE A 93 4.90 7.71 7.31
C ILE A 93 3.85 6.60 7.15
N VAL A 94 4.25 5.36 7.41
CA VAL A 94 3.35 4.23 7.26
C VAL A 94 2.17 4.36 8.22
N GLU A 95 2.42 4.76 9.46
CA GLU A 95 1.35 4.95 10.43
C GLU A 95 0.40 6.05 9.99
N SER A 96 0.94 7.15 9.46
CA SER A 96 0.10 8.26 9.01
C SER A 96 -0.82 7.83 7.89
N VAL A 97 -0.28 7.12 6.89
CA VAL A 97 -1.09 6.67 5.78
C VAL A 97 -2.11 5.64 6.24
N GLN A 98 -1.69 4.71 7.08
CA GLN A 98 -2.58 3.68 7.58
C GLN A 98 -3.75 4.28 8.35
N ASN A 99 -3.48 5.32 9.14
CA ASN A 99 -4.54 6.01 9.87
C ASN A 99 -5.53 6.69 8.94
N ILE A 100 -5.04 7.28 7.86
CA ILE A 100 -5.93 7.87 6.85
C ILE A 100 -6.84 6.81 6.26
N ILE A 101 -6.27 5.67 5.88
CA ILE A 101 -7.03 4.59 5.25
C ILE A 101 -8.10 4.04 6.20
N THR A 102 -7.72 3.74 7.43
CA THR A 102 -8.67 3.16 8.37
C THR A 102 -9.71 4.17 8.84
N SER A 103 -9.34 5.44 8.90
CA SER A 103 -10.30 6.49 9.24
C SER A 103 -11.38 6.61 8.18
N GLU A 104 -10.99 6.56 6.90
CA GLU A 104 -11.96 6.61 5.82
C GLU A 104 -12.85 5.37 5.82
N LYS A 105 -12.28 4.22 6.19
CA LYS A 105 -13.06 2.99 6.28
C LYS A 105 -14.18 3.12 7.29
N ASN A 106 -13.94 3.86 8.35
CA ASN A 106 -14.90 3.96 9.45
C ASN A 106 -15.95 5.05 9.25
N LYS A 107 -15.91 5.75 8.16
CA LYS A 107 -16.94 6.74 7.84
C LYS A 107 -18.17 6.12 7.15
#